data_3d9dd7799cc0c6080e9a85b9c20d6903
#
_entry.id   3d9dd7799cc0c6080e9a85b9c20d6903
#
_cell.length_a   1.000
_cell.length_b   1.000
_cell.length_c   1.000
_cell.angle_alpha   90.00
_cell.angle_beta   90.00
_cell.angle_gamma   90.00
#
_symmetry.space_group_name_H-M   'P 1'
#
loop_
_entity.id
_entity.type
_entity.pdbx_description
1 polymer ?
#
loop_
_entity_poly.entity_id
_entity_poly.type
_entity_poly.pdbx_seq_one_letter_code
_entity_poly.pdbx_strand_id
1 'polypeptide(L)'
;MKLLNTNQRNAFCFVGISPIRSTPNDSSEQVSQLVFGEVVEVLEIKNYWVKIKTLKDAYEGFVDYKHLIALSDKELRQWLDQGEMSGVLHQTLKCPWGNQIIPCGSFIGNEQIFNIGTYKFEKIVADNSGKKGIELATALLNTPYLWGGKSSFGIDCSGFSQLIFRSIDLNLPRDAYQQEELGQDVSF
;
A
#
# COMPACT_ATOMS: atom_id res chain seq x y z
N MET A 1 10.74 -17.91 -1.58
CA MET A 1 9.83 -16.93 -0.92
C MET A 1 9.33 -17.54 0.37
N LYS A 2 9.29 -16.77 1.46
CA LYS A 2 8.80 -17.22 2.77
C LYS A 2 7.26 -17.13 2.73
N LEU A 3 6.62 -18.26 2.40
CA LEU A 3 5.16 -18.35 2.31
C LEU A 3 4.52 -18.13 3.70
N LEU A 4 3.34 -17.55 3.71
CA LEU A 4 2.53 -17.42 4.92
C LEU A 4 2.16 -18.80 5.46
N ASN A 5 2.24 -18.96 6.78
CA ASN A 5 1.73 -20.10 7.51
C ASN A 5 0.78 -19.63 8.61
N THR A 6 0.03 -20.56 9.20
CA THR A 6 -1.01 -20.26 10.20
C THR A 6 -0.52 -19.57 11.47
N ASN A 7 0.79 -19.53 11.72
CA ASN A 7 1.39 -18.86 12.89
C ASN A 7 1.91 -17.46 12.55
N GLN A 8 1.77 -17.01 11.31
CA GLN A 8 2.30 -15.74 10.86
C GLN A 8 1.27 -14.63 11.16
N ARG A 9 1.73 -13.58 11.87
CA ARG A 9 0.89 -12.44 12.24
C ARG A 9 1.08 -11.23 11.34
N ASN A 10 2.22 -11.09 10.71
CA ASN A 10 2.55 -9.92 9.92
C ASN A 10 3.04 -10.32 8.53
N ALA A 11 2.66 -9.54 7.55
CA ALA A 11 3.13 -9.70 6.17
C ALA A 11 3.24 -8.35 5.46
N PHE A 12 4.04 -8.29 4.39
CA PHE A 12 4.06 -7.12 3.52
C PHE A 12 3.61 -7.48 2.10
N CYS A 13 3.02 -6.53 1.43
CA CYS A 13 2.67 -6.63 0.01
C CYS A 13 3.93 -6.50 -0.84
N PHE A 14 4.29 -7.56 -1.58
CA PHE A 14 5.50 -7.54 -2.41
C PHE A 14 5.23 -7.30 -3.90
N VAL A 15 3.96 -7.28 -4.30
CA VAL A 15 3.54 -6.90 -5.65
C VAL A 15 3.29 -5.39 -5.72
N GLY A 16 3.35 -4.80 -6.92
CA GLY A 16 3.12 -3.36 -7.10
C GLY A 16 1.77 -2.92 -6.54
N ILE A 17 0.72 -3.68 -6.86
CA ILE A 17 -0.64 -3.48 -6.34
C ILE A 17 -1.28 -4.83 -6.08
N SER A 18 -1.98 -4.94 -4.97
CA SER A 18 -2.84 -6.08 -4.63
C SER A 18 -4.25 -5.61 -4.27
N PRO A 19 -5.30 -6.10 -4.95
CA PRO A 19 -6.68 -5.81 -4.56
C PRO A 19 -6.96 -6.30 -3.13
N ILE A 20 -7.65 -5.49 -2.35
CA ILE A 20 -8.35 -5.93 -1.14
C ILE A 20 -9.80 -6.16 -1.52
N ARG A 21 -10.28 -7.37 -1.32
CA ARG A 21 -11.63 -7.82 -1.67
C ARG A 21 -12.56 -7.84 -0.45
N SER A 22 -13.85 -7.59 -0.67
CA SER A 22 -14.88 -7.67 0.38
C SER A 22 -15.11 -9.10 0.86
N THR A 23 -14.93 -10.09 -0.01
CA THR A 23 -15.02 -11.53 0.31
C THR A 23 -13.88 -12.29 -0.34
N PRO A 24 -13.53 -13.51 0.12
CA PRO A 24 -12.40 -14.29 -0.42
C PRO A 24 -12.72 -14.92 -1.79
N ASN A 25 -12.89 -14.06 -2.79
CA ASN A 25 -13.25 -14.44 -4.16
C ASN A 25 -12.76 -13.36 -5.16
N ASP A 26 -12.20 -13.78 -6.29
CA ASP A 26 -11.71 -12.89 -7.35
C ASP A 26 -12.81 -12.03 -7.99
N SER A 27 -14.04 -12.52 -8.02
CA SER A 27 -15.20 -11.79 -8.57
C SER A 27 -15.87 -10.84 -7.57
N SER A 28 -15.44 -10.83 -6.30
CA SER A 28 -16.00 -9.93 -5.30
C SER A 28 -15.51 -8.50 -5.50
N GLU A 29 -16.25 -7.56 -4.91
CA GLU A 29 -15.92 -6.15 -4.94
C GLU A 29 -14.48 -5.88 -4.45
N GLN A 30 -13.75 -5.06 -5.21
CA GLN A 30 -12.52 -4.45 -4.73
C GLN A 30 -12.91 -3.27 -3.83
N VAL A 31 -12.67 -3.39 -2.55
CA VAL A 31 -12.97 -2.34 -1.56
C VAL A 31 -11.80 -1.41 -1.28
N SER A 32 -10.57 -1.91 -1.51
CA SER A 32 -9.34 -1.12 -1.39
C SER A 32 -8.19 -1.83 -2.13
N GLN A 33 -6.96 -1.32 -1.94
CA GLN A 33 -5.72 -1.91 -2.46
C GLN A 33 -4.65 -1.92 -1.37
N LEU A 34 -3.73 -2.89 -1.46
CA LEU A 34 -2.39 -2.74 -0.91
C LEU A 34 -1.45 -2.33 -2.04
N VAL A 35 -0.53 -1.46 -1.75
CA VAL A 35 0.60 -1.12 -2.63
C VAL A 35 1.89 -1.72 -2.08
N PHE A 36 2.93 -1.79 -2.92
CA PHE A 36 4.21 -2.39 -2.54
C PHE A 36 4.72 -1.86 -1.19
N GLY A 37 5.24 -2.78 -0.37
CA GLY A 37 5.84 -2.50 0.93
C GLY A 37 4.86 -2.24 2.08
N GLU A 38 3.55 -2.03 1.79
CA GLU A 38 2.56 -1.89 2.86
C GLU A 38 2.48 -3.17 3.69
N VAL A 39 2.39 -2.99 4.99
CA VAL A 39 2.34 -4.08 5.97
C VAL A 39 0.91 -4.28 6.47
N VAL A 40 0.59 -5.54 6.69
CA VAL A 40 -0.72 -5.98 7.19
C VAL A 40 -0.56 -6.92 8.38
N GLU A 41 -1.53 -6.87 9.28
CA GLU A 41 -1.80 -7.93 10.23
C GLU A 41 -2.57 -9.04 9.53
N VAL A 42 -2.14 -10.29 9.72
CA VAL A 42 -2.81 -11.49 9.21
C VAL A 42 -3.80 -11.96 10.26
N LEU A 43 -5.09 -11.86 9.96
CA LEU A 43 -6.17 -12.25 10.88
C LEU A 43 -6.56 -13.72 10.67
N GLU A 44 -6.69 -14.16 9.42
CA GLU A 44 -7.10 -15.52 9.06
C GLU A 44 -6.48 -15.92 7.71
N ILE A 45 -6.10 -17.19 7.58
CA ILE A 45 -5.69 -17.78 6.29
C ILE A 45 -6.70 -18.86 5.93
N LYS A 46 -7.37 -18.69 4.79
CA LYS A 46 -8.38 -19.63 4.29
C LYS A 46 -8.12 -19.95 2.81
N ASN A 47 -7.63 -21.15 2.54
CA ASN A 47 -7.23 -21.58 1.20
C ASN A 47 -6.18 -20.61 0.59
N TYR A 48 -6.55 -19.93 -0.50
CA TYR A 48 -5.69 -18.97 -1.22
C TYR A 48 -5.92 -17.51 -0.81
N TRP A 49 -6.74 -17.27 0.21
CA TRP A 49 -7.10 -15.94 0.69
C TRP A 49 -6.62 -15.70 2.12
N VAL A 50 -6.18 -14.49 2.34
CA VAL A 50 -5.77 -14.02 3.67
C VAL A 50 -6.69 -12.89 4.07
N LYS A 51 -7.42 -13.05 5.17
CA LYS A 51 -8.09 -11.93 5.83
C LYS A 51 -7.03 -11.09 6.51
N ILE A 52 -6.96 -9.83 6.15
CA ILE A 52 -5.93 -8.91 6.63
C ILE A 52 -6.57 -7.70 7.31
N LYS A 53 -5.74 -7.03 8.11
CA LYS A 53 -6.00 -5.68 8.60
C LYS A 53 -4.78 -4.81 8.28
N THR A 54 -5.02 -3.69 7.59
CA THR A 54 -3.96 -2.73 7.29
C THR A 54 -3.49 -2.02 8.55
N LEU A 55 -2.18 -1.73 8.64
CA LEU A 55 -1.64 -1.05 9.84
C LEU A 55 -1.92 0.46 9.85
N LYS A 56 -2.16 1.09 8.69
CA LYS A 56 -2.29 2.55 8.57
C LYS A 56 -3.69 3.06 8.91
N ASP A 57 -4.72 2.38 8.43
CA ASP A 57 -6.12 2.80 8.54
C ASP A 57 -7.03 1.72 9.13
N ALA A 58 -6.44 0.62 9.63
CA ALA A 58 -7.13 -0.52 10.23
C ALA A 58 -8.22 -1.15 9.34
N TYR A 59 -8.11 -0.98 8.01
CA TYR A 59 -9.08 -1.50 7.05
C TYR A 59 -8.97 -3.01 6.91
N GLU A 60 -10.10 -3.71 6.93
CA GLU A 60 -10.14 -5.17 6.82
C GLU A 60 -10.67 -5.61 5.46
N GLY A 61 -10.16 -6.75 4.98
CA GLY A 61 -10.61 -7.39 3.76
C GLY A 61 -9.76 -8.60 3.42
N PHE A 62 -9.91 -9.11 2.20
CA PHE A 62 -9.26 -10.32 1.75
C PHE A 62 -8.27 -10.05 0.62
N VAL A 63 -7.08 -10.64 0.73
CA VAL A 63 -5.99 -10.52 -0.24
C VAL A 63 -5.55 -11.91 -0.67
N ASP A 64 -5.17 -12.08 -1.95
CA ASP A 64 -4.56 -13.33 -2.42
C ASP A 64 -3.23 -13.55 -1.67
N TYR A 65 -3.06 -14.73 -1.06
CA TYR A 65 -1.87 -15.08 -0.30
C TYR A 65 -0.56 -14.97 -1.11
N LYS A 66 -0.65 -15.10 -2.44
CA LYS A 66 0.48 -14.97 -3.38
C LYS A 66 1.03 -13.54 -3.48
N HIS A 67 0.32 -12.55 -2.97
CA HIS A 67 0.75 -11.16 -2.97
C HIS A 67 1.47 -10.74 -1.68
N LEU A 68 1.57 -11.66 -0.72
CA LEU A 68 2.09 -11.38 0.61
C LEU A 68 3.33 -12.20 0.94
N ILE A 69 4.31 -11.57 1.59
CA ILE A 69 5.47 -12.22 2.18
C ILE A 69 5.44 -12.01 3.70
N ALA A 70 5.62 -13.09 4.44
CA ALA A 70 5.64 -13.09 5.89
C ALA A 70 6.80 -12.28 6.48
N LEU A 71 6.52 -11.54 7.55
CA LEU A 71 7.51 -10.85 8.39
C LEU A 71 7.42 -11.36 9.83
N SER A 72 8.58 -11.54 10.47
CA SER A 72 8.65 -11.64 11.93
C SER A 72 8.44 -10.27 12.57
N ASP A 73 8.11 -10.24 13.85
CA ASP A 73 7.93 -8.98 14.60
C ASP A 73 9.20 -8.11 14.58
N LYS A 74 10.38 -8.72 14.53
CA LYS A 74 11.66 -8.01 14.42
C LYS A 74 11.79 -7.37 13.03
N GLU A 75 11.54 -8.11 11.96
CA GLU A 75 11.60 -7.61 10.58
C GLU A 75 10.56 -6.52 10.35
N LEU A 76 9.36 -6.66 10.91
CA LEU A 76 8.32 -5.64 10.87
C LEU A 76 8.80 -4.32 11.49
N ARG A 77 9.31 -4.36 12.73
CA ARG A 77 9.80 -3.15 13.41
C ARG A 77 10.91 -2.47 12.60
N GLN A 78 11.89 -3.24 12.16
CA GLN A 78 12.98 -2.71 11.32
C GLN A 78 12.47 -2.06 10.04
N TRP A 79 11.47 -2.66 9.39
CA TRP A 79 10.89 -2.13 8.17
C TRP A 79 10.11 -0.83 8.41
N LEU A 80 9.32 -0.76 9.47
CA LEU A 80 8.56 0.45 9.82
C LEU A 80 9.48 1.63 10.19
N ASP A 81 10.64 1.36 10.79
CA ASP A 81 11.63 2.39 11.15
C ASP A 81 12.40 2.92 9.93
N GLN A 82 12.58 2.12 8.89
CA GLN A 82 13.41 2.45 7.71
C GLN A 82 12.59 2.88 6.50
N GLY A 83 11.30 2.61 6.50
CA GLY A 83 10.45 2.83 5.35
C GLY A 83 9.78 4.19 5.36
N GLU A 84 9.55 4.70 4.17
CA GLU A 84 8.80 5.93 3.92
C GLU A 84 7.82 5.76 2.76
N MET A 85 6.85 6.64 2.66
CA MET A 85 5.94 6.66 1.52
C MET A 85 6.63 7.25 0.29
N SER A 86 6.61 6.53 -0.84
CA SER A 86 7.06 7.06 -2.12
C SER A 86 6.04 8.06 -2.68
N GLY A 87 6.49 9.30 -2.93
CA GLY A 87 5.73 10.30 -3.67
C GLY A 87 6.02 10.30 -5.18
N VAL A 88 6.83 9.36 -5.68
CA VAL A 88 7.12 9.20 -7.11
C VAL A 88 5.96 8.45 -7.77
N LEU A 89 5.40 9.02 -8.86
CA LEU A 89 4.20 8.44 -9.50
C LEU A 89 4.40 6.98 -9.91
N HIS A 90 5.51 6.69 -10.57
CA HIS A 90 5.90 5.34 -10.99
C HIS A 90 7.40 5.16 -10.76
N GLN A 91 7.77 4.17 -9.99
CA GLN A 91 9.17 3.85 -9.71
C GLN A 91 9.46 2.40 -10.08
N THR A 92 10.64 2.15 -10.65
CA THR A 92 11.09 0.79 -10.90
C THR A 92 12.02 0.32 -9.79
N LEU A 93 11.72 -0.85 -9.22
CA LEU A 93 12.57 -1.55 -8.28
C LEU A 93 13.18 -2.79 -8.93
N LYS A 94 14.46 -3.01 -8.70
CA LYS A 94 15.09 -4.31 -8.89
C LYS A 94 14.82 -5.15 -7.65
N CYS A 95 14.06 -6.21 -7.85
CA CYS A 95 13.64 -7.15 -6.80
C CYS A 95 14.36 -8.49 -6.98
N PRO A 96 14.38 -9.38 -5.97
CA PRO A 96 14.94 -10.73 -6.12
C PRO A 96 14.32 -11.57 -7.23
N TRP A 97 13.10 -11.23 -7.67
CA TRP A 97 12.33 -11.90 -8.72
C TRP A 97 12.29 -11.14 -10.06
N GLY A 98 13.07 -10.08 -10.22
CA GLY A 98 13.13 -9.26 -11.44
C GLY A 98 12.72 -7.80 -11.21
N ASN A 99 12.68 -7.02 -12.28
CA ASN A 99 12.27 -5.61 -12.19
C ASN A 99 10.76 -5.49 -12.03
N GLN A 100 10.35 -4.58 -11.15
CA GLN A 100 8.96 -4.34 -10.83
C GLN A 100 8.65 -2.85 -10.80
N ILE A 101 7.55 -2.44 -11.43
CA ILE A 101 7.03 -1.07 -11.33
C ILE A 101 6.13 -1.00 -10.10
N ILE A 102 6.35 0.02 -9.27
CA ILE A 102 5.53 0.33 -8.10
C ILE A 102 4.93 1.73 -8.24
N PRO A 103 3.69 1.96 -7.76
CA PRO A 103 3.03 3.26 -7.80
C PRO A 103 3.48 4.19 -6.68
N CYS A 104 3.10 5.47 -6.76
CA CYS A 104 3.12 6.36 -5.60
C CYS A 104 2.22 5.80 -4.49
N GLY A 105 2.53 6.14 -3.25
CA GLY A 105 1.90 5.54 -2.09
C GLY A 105 2.57 4.24 -1.61
N SER A 106 3.43 3.62 -2.44
CA SER A 106 4.24 2.47 -2.02
C SER A 106 5.11 2.83 -0.83
N PHE A 107 5.29 1.87 0.10
CA PHE A 107 6.16 2.03 1.25
C PHE A 107 7.53 1.43 0.92
N ILE A 108 8.57 2.25 0.88
CA ILE A 108 9.91 1.90 0.40
C ILE A 108 10.96 2.35 1.41
N GLY A 109 12.16 1.76 1.36
CA GLY A 109 13.28 2.24 2.17
C GLY A 109 13.77 3.62 1.68
N ASN A 110 14.27 4.43 2.61
CA ASN A 110 14.82 5.76 2.32
C ASN A 110 16.11 5.71 1.48
N GLU A 111 16.91 4.65 1.61
CA GLU A 111 18.15 4.46 0.87
C GLU A 111 17.93 3.94 -0.57
N GLN A 112 18.96 4.10 -1.44
CA GLN A 112 18.98 3.55 -2.82
C GLN A 112 18.78 2.02 -2.81
N ILE A 113 19.44 1.33 -1.87
CA ILE A 113 19.32 -0.11 -1.63
C ILE A 113 18.75 -0.31 -0.24
N PHE A 114 17.69 -1.08 -0.12
CA PHE A 114 17.03 -1.36 1.14
C PHE A 114 16.61 -2.82 1.26
N ASN A 115 16.24 -3.23 2.45
CA ASN A 115 15.79 -4.59 2.71
C ASN A 115 14.42 -4.58 3.38
N ILE A 116 13.58 -5.54 3.00
CA ILE A 116 12.36 -5.90 3.73
C ILE A 116 12.53 -7.35 4.19
N GLY A 117 12.74 -7.54 5.49
CA GLY A 117 13.17 -8.83 6.01
C GLY A 117 14.51 -9.26 5.38
N THR A 118 14.53 -10.43 4.76
CA THR A 118 15.73 -10.98 4.09
C THR A 118 15.82 -10.61 2.60
N TYR A 119 14.85 -9.88 2.06
CA TYR A 119 14.78 -9.53 0.64
C TYR A 119 15.41 -8.17 0.38
N LYS A 120 16.32 -8.12 -0.60
CA LYS A 120 17.03 -6.91 -1.02
C LYS A 120 16.36 -6.29 -2.24
N PHE A 121 16.19 -4.96 -2.20
CA PHE A 121 15.62 -4.15 -3.25
C PHE A 121 16.55 -3.01 -3.62
N GLU A 122 16.50 -2.57 -4.87
CA GLU A 122 17.28 -1.44 -5.37
C GLU A 122 16.40 -0.54 -6.25
N LYS A 123 16.40 0.76 -6.00
CA LYS A 123 15.72 1.76 -6.82
C LYS A 123 16.50 1.94 -8.13
N ILE A 124 15.91 1.59 -9.30
CA ILE A 124 16.62 1.61 -10.59
C ILE A 124 16.70 3.02 -11.17
N VAL A 125 15.66 3.82 -11.04
CA VAL A 125 15.62 5.19 -11.55
C VAL A 125 15.49 6.15 -10.40
N ALA A 126 16.46 7.01 -10.28
CA ALA A 126 16.52 8.02 -9.25
C ALA A 126 15.88 9.34 -9.70
N ASP A 127 14.60 9.37 -10.03
CA ASP A 127 13.87 10.61 -9.82
C ASP A 127 13.39 10.59 -8.36
N ASN A 128 14.25 11.05 -7.47
CA ASN A 128 13.98 11.10 -6.03
C ASN A 128 13.14 12.33 -5.64
N SER A 129 12.59 13.07 -6.59
CA SER A 129 11.68 14.19 -6.31
C SER A 129 10.29 13.66 -5.98
N GLY A 130 10.18 12.98 -4.85
CA GLY A 130 8.89 12.57 -4.30
C GLY A 130 8.00 13.80 -4.06
N LYS A 131 6.82 13.80 -4.70
CA LYS A 131 5.83 14.87 -4.54
C LYS A 131 5.01 14.67 -3.28
N LYS A 132 4.62 15.76 -2.63
CA LYS A 132 3.79 15.76 -1.42
C LYS A 132 2.65 16.77 -1.54
N GLY A 133 1.59 16.56 -0.78
CA GLY A 133 0.47 17.49 -0.69
C GLY A 133 -0.08 17.90 -2.05
N ILE A 134 -0.19 19.19 -2.30
CA ILE A 134 -0.78 19.74 -3.53
C ILE A 134 0.02 19.40 -4.79
N GLU A 135 1.33 19.25 -4.71
CA GLU A 135 2.15 18.85 -5.85
C GLU A 135 1.83 17.42 -6.29
N LEU A 136 1.62 16.52 -5.31
CA LEU A 136 1.19 15.14 -5.59
C LEU A 136 -0.23 15.12 -6.14
N ALA A 137 -1.15 15.91 -5.58
CA ALA A 137 -2.51 16.06 -6.06
C ALA A 137 -2.52 16.51 -7.53
N THR A 138 -1.73 17.52 -7.86
CA THR A 138 -1.60 18.04 -9.24
C THR A 138 -1.02 16.99 -10.18
N ALA A 139 -0.03 16.24 -9.74
CA ALA A 139 0.60 15.19 -10.55
C ALA A 139 -0.34 13.99 -10.81
N LEU A 140 -1.34 13.79 -9.96
CA LEU A 140 -2.36 12.74 -10.11
C LEU A 140 -3.56 13.20 -10.97
N LEU A 141 -3.59 14.44 -11.48
CA LEU A 141 -4.62 14.86 -12.43
C LEU A 141 -4.65 13.90 -13.62
N ASN A 142 -5.87 13.57 -14.06
CA ASN A 142 -6.14 12.62 -15.14
C ASN A 142 -5.78 11.15 -14.85
N THR A 143 -5.44 10.79 -13.61
CA THR A 143 -5.38 9.37 -13.22
C THR A 143 -6.75 8.72 -13.44
N PRO A 144 -6.82 7.54 -14.08
CA PRO A 144 -8.08 6.85 -14.29
C PRO A 144 -8.84 6.59 -13.00
N TYR A 145 -10.17 6.77 -13.04
CA TYR A 145 -11.01 6.37 -11.91
C TYR A 145 -11.06 4.85 -11.78
N LEU A 146 -10.82 4.35 -10.58
CA LEU A 146 -10.93 2.93 -10.26
C LEU A 146 -11.57 2.79 -8.86
N TRP A 147 -12.75 2.18 -8.79
CA TRP A 147 -13.40 1.88 -7.52
C TRP A 147 -12.49 1.02 -6.62
N GLY A 148 -12.31 1.42 -5.37
CA GLY A 148 -11.37 0.77 -4.44
C GLY A 148 -9.90 1.12 -4.71
N GLY A 149 -9.59 1.93 -5.72
CA GLY A 149 -8.22 2.31 -6.09
C GLY A 149 -7.61 3.35 -5.16
N LYS A 150 -6.30 3.23 -4.89
CA LYS A 150 -5.54 4.22 -4.11
C LYS A 150 -4.12 4.43 -4.65
N SER A 151 -3.95 4.43 -5.95
CA SER A 151 -2.64 4.53 -6.59
C SER A 151 -2.70 5.32 -7.90
N SER A 152 -1.52 5.69 -8.43
CA SER A 152 -1.38 6.33 -9.74
C SER A 152 -1.82 5.46 -10.92
N PHE A 153 -2.10 4.17 -10.74
CA PHE A 153 -2.65 3.30 -11.78
C PHE A 153 -4.19 3.27 -11.83
N GLY A 154 -4.83 3.89 -10.88
CA GLY A 154 -6.27 4.02 -10.76
C GLY A 154 -6.64 4.39 -9.33
N ILE A 155 -7.54 5.37 -9.17
CA ILE A 155 -7.83 5.97 -7.88
C ILE A 155 -9.31 6.34 -7.76
N ASP A 156 -9.92 6.15 -6.60
CA ASP A 156 -11.24 6.70 -6.28
C ASP A 156 -11.11 7.98 -5.42
N CYS A 157 -12.24 8.61 -5.11
CA CYS A 157 -12.27 9.89 -4.39
C CYS A 157 -11.61 9.82 -3.01
N SER A 158 -11.96 8.82 -2.21
CA SER A 158 -11.41 8.65 -0.86
C SER A 158 -9.98 8.13 -0.87
N GLY A 159 -9.62 7.29 -1.83
CA GLY A 159 -8.25 6.85 -2.06
C GLY A 159 -7.32 7.99 -2.48
N PHE A 160 -7.82 8.93 -3.31
CA PHE A 160 -7.10 10.16 -3.64
C PHE A 160 -6.83 11.00 -2.38
N SER A 161 -7.86 11.27 -1.58
CA SER A 161 -7.70 11.99 -0.32
C SER A 161 -6.70 11.29 0.61
N GLN A 162 -6.85 9.97 0.82
CA GLN A 162 -5.90 9.19 1.63
C GLN A 162 -4.45 9.36 1.15
N LEU A 163 -4.21 9.26 -0.16
CA LEU A 163 -2.86 9.32 -0.73
C LEU A 163 -2.22 10.69 -0.50
N ILE A 164 -2.98 11.77 -0.72
CA ILE A 164 -2.50 13.14 -0.55
C ILE A 164 -2.20 13.43 0.93
N PHE A 165 -3.13 13.14 1.82
CA PHE A 165 -2.93 13.41 3.25
C PHE A 165 -1.81 12.55 3.84
N ARG A 166 -1.70 11.29 3.44
CA ARG A 166 -0.59 10.42 3.85
C ARG A 166 0.77 10.96 3.42
N SER A 167 0.86 11.64 2.27
CA SER A 167 2.10 12.24 1.79
C SER A 167 2.62 13.39 2.67
N ILE A 168 1.78 13.92 3.53
CA ILE A 168 2.10 14.92 4.55
C ILE A 168 1.92 14.38 5.98
N ASP A 169 2.07 13.06 6.14
CA ASP A 169 2.06 12.34 7.42
C ASP A 169 0.71 12.36 8.17
N LEU A 170 -0.39 12.62 7.47
CA LEU A 170 -1.75 12.53 8.01
C LEU A 170 -2.45 11.28 7.48
N ASN A 171 -2.95 10.43 8.37
CA ASN A 171 -3.68 9.22 8.00
C ASN A 171 -5.20 9.48 8.05
N LEU A 172 -5.87 9.29 6.92
CA LEU A 172 -7.32 9.29 6.82
C LEU A 172 -7.84 7.84 6.79
N PRO A 173 -9.08 7.59 7.27
CA PRO A 173 -9.75 6.32 7.04
C PRO A 173 -10.00 6.09 5.55
N ARG A 174 -10.31 4.84 5.17
CA ARG A 174 -10.45 4.47 3.76
C ARG A 174 -11.75 4.99 3.14
N ASP A 175 -12.85 4.92 3.86
CA ASP A 175 -14.15 5.18 3.30
C ASP A 175 -14.54 6.68 3.38
N ALA A 176 -15.19 7.18 2.33
CA ALA A 176 -15.50 8.61 2.20
C ALA A 176 -16.36 9.14 3.35
N TYR A 177 -17.34 8.37 3.81
CA TYR A 177 -18.20 8.78 4.92
C TYR A 177 -17.42 8.94 6.24
N GLN A 178 -16.39 8.12 6.47
CA GLN A 178 -15.51 8.25 7.65
C GLN A 178 -14.58 9.48 7.51
N GLN A 179 -14.18 9.81 6.28
CA GLN A 179 -13.38 11.02 6.03
C GLN A 179 -14.19 12.29 6.25
N GLU A 180 -15.47 12.28 5.86
CA GLU A 180 -16.42 13.38 6.09
C GLU A 180 -16.55 13.70 7.58
N GLU A 181 -16.62 12.70 8.45
CA GLU A 181 -16.70 12.86 9.91
C GLU A 181 -15.49 13.60 10.52
N LEU A 182 -14.35 13.60 9.82
CA LEU A 182 -13.13 14.30 10.27
C LEU A 182 -13.06 15.76 9.77
N GLY A 183 -13.93 16.13 8.84
CA GLY A 183 -14.00 17.45 8.25
C GLY A 183 -14.83 18.44 9.06
N GLN A 184 -14.82 19.67 8.61
CA GLN A 184 -15.74 20.71 9.06
C GLN A 184 -16.48 21.28 7.85
N ASP A 185 -17.79 21.49 8.00
CA ASP A 185 -18.58 22.14 6.96
C ASP A 185 -18.07 23.54 6.69
N VAL A 186 -17.85 23.85 5.43
CA VAL A 186 -17.51 25.19 4.96
C VAL A 186 -18.63 25.69 4.06
N SER A 187 -19.10 26.90 4.30
CA SER A 187 -20.02 27.59 3.38
C SER A 187 -19.21 28.18 2.22
N PHE A 188 -19.67 27.97 1.01
CA PHE A 188 -19.15 28.59 -0.20
C PHE A 188 -19.76 29.98 -0.43
#